data_e74473a5e43588786389ca5da463d5ea
#
_entry.id   e74473a5e43588786389ca5da463d5ea
#
_cell.length_a   1.000
_cell.length_b   1.000
_cell.length_c   1.000
_cell.angle_alpha   90.00
_cell.angle_beta   90.00
_cell.angle_gamma   90.00
#
_symmetry.space_group_name_H-M   'P 1'
#
loop_
_entity.id
_entity.type
_entity.pdbx_description
1 polymer ?
#
loop_
_entity_poly.entity_id
_entity_poly.type
_entity_poly.pdbx_seq_one_letter_code
_entity_poly.pdbx_strand_id
1 'polypeptide(L)'
;MGTGKTMQLILGNAHHKRILIVCPPTLKYVWQKEIAKWTGEESLIINGAKDASKVCSHTKWLIVNYECIRLKSVNISGRGGLVPSTAAGKVVFAWKPNSVIFDEADTLSNPKAAWSVGAMHLAKNTECVYPATGTPWLIGVEDLWMMLHLVAPQEYPSRWKFLIKHANAHQGKWGWVWNEKATDPTALAREIAPYFMRREIEDIGLQLPPKLPTQTINLPATPEQERLFKEIKEEMVAEINAGGDEFMLVQTMLTKIGRLRQVSIDPRLVGSDKPGAKIAECVRRVRGLPGKSVVFSCFSGAANLMSEELDKAGVKHVLMTGDTPQDVRGDLVKMYQEDDEVRAFVTTIKAGGPGITLTSGCETHFLDRHWVPSRNAQAEHRVDRIGQTKPVRVHNYITEESVDQYVYDISERREQDKKEFMEALKRFLK
;
A
#
# COMPACT_ATOMS: atom_id res chain seq x y z
N MET A 1 -6.23 -1.13 -11.26
CA MET A 1 -7.06 -0.40 -10.25
C MET A 1 -8.09 0.45 -10.98
N GLY A 2 -9.24 0.82 -10.32
CA GLY A 2 -10.23 1.65 -11.01
C GLY A 2 -11.23 0.87 -11.91
N THR A 3 -11.21 -0.45 -11.91
CA THR A 3 -12.05 -1.32 -12.77
C THR A 3 -13.41 -1.66 -12.17
N GLY A 4 -13.91 -0.90 -11.20
CA GLY A 4 -15.23 -1.13 -10.58
C GLY A 4 -15.28 -2.25 -9.54
N LYS A 5 -14.15 -2.67 -8.96
CA LYS A 5 -14.05 -3.72 -7.93
C LYS A 5 -15.09 -3.56 -6.81
N THR A 6 -15.22 -2.37 -6.25
CA THR A 6 -16.15 -2.07 -5.15
C THR A 6 -17.61 -2.32 -5.56
N MET A 7 -18.02 -1.83 -6.74
CA MET A 7 -19.36 -2.06 -7.29
C MET A 7 -19.64 -3.56 -7.50
N GLN A 8 -18.70 -4.29 -8.11
CA GLN A 8 -18.84 -5.74 -8.37
C GLN A 8 -19.02 -6.51 -7.06
N LEU A 9 -18.22 -6.18 -6.03
CA LEU A 9 -18.33 -6.81 -4.71
C LEU A 9 -19.65 -6.48 -4.00
N ILE A 10 -20.14 -5.24 -4.11
CA ILE A 10 -21.44 -4.85 -3.55
C ILE A 10 -22.56 -5.65 -4.23
N LEU A 11 -22.67 -5.57 -5.56
CA LEU A 11 -23.75 -6.22 -6.30
C LEU A 11 -23.70 -7.75 -6.19
N GLY A 12 -22.51 -8.34 -6.26
CA GLY A 12 -22.33 -9.79 -6.10
C GLY A 12 -22.70 -10.32 -4.72
N ASN A 13 -22.66 -9.47 -3.69
CA ASN A 13 -22.98 -9.87 -2.30
C ASN A 13 -24.35 -9.40 -1.80
N ALA A 14 -25.08 -8.57 -2.54
CA ALA A 14 -26.34 -7.95 -2.09
C ALA A 14 -27.44 -8.96 -1.72
N HIS A 15 -27.33 -10.21 -2.14
CA HIS A 15 -28.27 -11.28 -1.80
C HIS A 15 -28.06 -11.87 -0.40
N HIS A 16 -26.90 -11.67 0.22
CA HIS A 16 -26.61 -12.15 1.57
C HIS A 16 -27.31 -11.31 2.65
N LYS A 17 -27.63 -11.93 3.79
CA LYS A 17 -28.30 -11.26 4.90
C LYS A 17 -27.39 -10.43 5.78
N ARG A 18 -26.13 -10.84 5.93
CA ARG A 18 -25.11 -10.19 6.79
C ARG A 18 -23.78 -10.16 6.07
N ILE A 19 -23.37 -8.95 5.68
CA ILE A 19 -22.16 -8.71 4.87
C ILE A 19 -21.21 -7.84 5.66
N LEU A 20 -20.03 -8.40 5.99
CA LEU A 20 -18.97 -7.68 6.66
C LEU A 20 -17.97 -7.15 5.64
N ILE A 21 -17.69 -5.86 5.71
CA ILE A 21 -16.64 -5.22 4.93
C ILE A 21 -15.51 -4.82 5.88
N VAL A 22 -14.33 -5.38 5.66
CA VAL A 22 -13.10 -5.05 6.38
C VAL A 22 -12.20 -4.27 5.43
N CYS A 23 -11.95 -3.00 5.74
CA CYS A 23 -11.21 -2.10 4.85
C CYS A 23 -10.29 -1.16 5.64
N PRO A 24 -9.32 -0.47 5.00
CA PRO A 24 -8.59 0.63 5.62
C PRO A 24 -9.53 1.71 6.18
N PRO A 25 -9.16 2.39 7.29
CA PRO A 25 -10.03 3.39 7.92
C PRO A 25 -10.54 4.49 6.97
N THR A 26 -9.71 4.90 6.03
CA THR A 26 -10.00 5.94 5.02
C THR A 26 -11.07 5.53 4.01
N LEU A 27 -11.31 4.24 3.82
CA LEU A 27 -12.27 3.72 2.84
C LEU A 27 -13.65 3.47 3.42
N LYS A 28 -13.85 3.50 4.75
CA LYS A 28 -15.15 3.19 5.36
C LYS A 28 -16.30 4.04 4.81
N TYR A 29 -16.10 5.35 4.72
CA TYR A 29 -17.13 6.26 4.19
C TYR A 29 -17.31 6.16 2.67
N VAL A 30 -16.25 5.73 1.95
CA VAL A 30 -16.35 5.44 0.52
C VAL A 30 -17.26 4.22 0.31
N TRP A 31 -17.02 3.14 1.05
CA TRP A 31 -17.87 1.96 1.03
C TRP A 31 -19.33 2.28 1.38
N GLN A 32 -19.56 3.10 2.41
CA GLN A 32 -20.91 3.52 2.79
C GLN A 32 -21.65 4.23 1.66
N LYS A 33 -20.97 5.20 1.00
CA LYS A 33 -21.53 5.93 -0.14
C LYS A 33 -21.80 5.01 -1.34
N GLU A 34 -20.89 4.10 -1.64
CA GLU A 34 -21.06 3.17 -2.76
C GLU A 34 -22.19 2.15 -2.50
N ILE A 35 -22.36 1.64 -1.26
CA ILE A 35 -23.47 0.76 -0.91
C ILE A 35 -24.79 1.49 -1.12
N ALA A 36 -24.95 2.68 -0.56
CA ALA A 36 -26.16 3.49 -0.73
C ALA A 36 -26.46 3.79 -2.22
N LYS A 37 -25.42 4.09 -3.00
CA LYS A 37 -25.53 4.37 -4.44
C LYS A 37 -26.03 3.18 -5.25
N TRP A 38 -25.49 1.98 -4.99
CA TRP A 38 -25.75 0.81 -5.84
C TRP A 38 -26.91 -0.06 -5.36
N THR A 39 -27.24 -0.01 -4.07
CA THR A 39 -28.30 -0.86 -3.48
C THR A 39 -29.47 -0.06 -2.93
N GLY A 40 -29.31 1.23 -2.66
CA GLY A 40 -30.26 2.04 -1.91
C GLY A 40 -30.33 1.69 -0.41
N GLU A 41 -29.47 0.80 0.07
CA GLU A 41 -29.48 0.28 1.44
C GLU A 41 -28.56 1.07 2.36
N GLU A 42 -28.90 1.10 3.65
CA GLU A 42 -28.05 1.68 4.68
C GLU A 42 -26.96 0.71 5.13
N SER A 43 -25.84 1.25 5.57
CA SER A 43 -24.74 0.50 6.15
C SER A 43 -24.27 1.12 7.46
N LEU A 44 -23.83 0.29 8.39
CA LEU A 44 -23.33 0.70 9.69
C LEU A 44 -21.81 0.69 9.71
N ILE A 45 -21.20 1.84 9.99
CA ILE A 45 -19.75 1.96 10.22
C ILE A 45 -19.46 1.82 11.71
N ILE A 46 -18.52 0.96 12.09
CA ILE A 46 -17.98 0.91 13.44
C ILE A 46 -16.66 1.68 13.51
N ASN A 47 -16.65 2.79 14.27
CA ASN A 47 -15.44 3.53 14.63
C ASN A 47 -14.99 3.27 16.06
N GLY A 48 -15.87 2.72 16.90
CA GLY A 48 -15.59 2.44 18.29
C GLY A 48 -16.69 1.65 18.99
N ALA A 49 -16.61 1.52 20.32
CA ALA A 49 -17.55 0.75 21.11
C ALA A 49 -19.00 1.28 21.05
N LYS A 50 -19.18 2.61 20.94
CA LYS A 50 -20.50 3.24 20.81
C LYS A 50 -21.23 2.82 19.53
N ASP A 51 -20.51 2.69 18.42
CA ASP A 51 -21.12 2.26 17.16
C ASP A 51 -21.40 0.76 17.18
N ALA A 52 -20.55 -0.03 17.84
CA ALA A 52 -20.74 -1.46 18.00
C ALA A 52 -22.05 -1.79 18.73
N SER A 53 -22.52 -0.97 19.67
CA SER A 53 -23.80 -1.18 20.36
C SER A 53 -25.01 -0.98 19.48
N LYS A 54 -24.87 -0.34 18.29
CA LYS A 54 -25.95 -0.14 17.31
C LYS A 54 -26.17 -1.37 16.42
N VAL A 55 -25.27 -2.36 16.44
CA VAL A 55 -25.41 -3.58 15.65
C VAL A 55 -26.60 -4.38 16.15
N CYS A 56 -27.53 -4.69 15.28
CA CYS A 56 -28.75 -5.43 15.59
C CYS A 56 -29.04 -6.53 14.55
N SER A 57 -30.10 -7.28 14.74
CA SER A 57 -30.51 -8.38 13.84
C SER A 57 -30.84 -7.91 12.42
N HIS A 58 -31.23 -6.63 12.25
CA HIS A 58 -31.57 -6.03 10.97
C HIS A 58 -30.37 -5.39 10.26
N THR A 59 -29.20 -5.31 10.91
CA THR A 59 -28.00 -4.81 10.27
C THR A 59 -27.59 -5.76 9.14
N LYS A 60 -27.61 -5.30 7.89
CA LYS A 60 -27.21 -6.09 6.72
C LYS A 60 -25.76 -5.82 6.33
N TRP A 61 -25.36 -4.55 6.22
CA TRP A 61 -24.03 -4.11 5.84
C TRP A 61 -23.29 -3.56 7.05
N LEU A 62 -22.18 -4.18 7.40
CA LEU A 62 -21.32 -3.77 8.51
C LEU A 62 -19.92 -3.43 7.99
N ILE A 63 -19.44 -2.21 8.24
CA ILE A 63 -18.15 -1.72 7.76
C ILE A 63 -17.22 -1.48 8.94
N VAL A 64 -16.06 -2.14 8.93
CA VAL A 64 -15.05 -2.06 9.99
C VAL A 64 -13.64 -1.87 9.40
N ASN A 65 -12.70 -1.46 10.22
CA ASN A 65 -11.29 -1.50 9.85
C ASN A 65 -10.60 -2.77 10.39
N TYR A 66 -9.41 -3.07 9.86
CA TYR A 66 -8.62 -4.25 10.23
C TYR A 66 -8.32 -4.35 11.73
N GLU A 67 -8.21 -3.21 12.44
CA GLU A 67 -8.02 -3.20 13.90
C GLU A 67 -9.18 -3.87 14.67
N CYS A 68 -10.40 -3.81 14.13
CA CYS A 68 -11.57 -4.42 14.76
C CYS A 68 -11.54 -5.95 14.72
N ILE A 69 -10.82 -6.55 13.78
CA ILE A 69 -10.74 -8.01 13.64
C ILE A 69 -9.49 -8.61 14.30
N ARG A 70 -8.68 -7.82 15.01
CA ARG A 70 -7.50 -8.33 15.71
C ARG A 70 -7.87 -9.33 16.79
N LEU A 71 -7.19 -10.47 16.80
CA LEU A 71 -7.24 -11.46 17.87
C LEU A 71 -5.94 -11.42 18.67
N LYS A 72 -6.07 -11.67 19.99
CA LYS A 72 -4.95 -11.86 20.91
C LYS A 72 -5.03 -13.21 21.59
N SER A 73 -3.88 -13.82 21.83
CA SER A 73 -3.81 -15.03 22.63
C SER A 73 -4.09 -14.73 24.09
N VAL A 74 -4.86 -15.57 24.72
CA VAL A 74 -5.13 -15.55 26.17
C VAL A 74 -5.02 -16.95 26.72
N ASN A 75 -4.59 -17.07 27.96
CA ASN A 75 -4.63 -18.35 28.69
C ASN A 75 -5.94 -18.41 29.47
N ILE A 76 -6.85 -19.31 29.08
CA ILE A 76 -8.13 -19.52 29.73
C ILE A 76 -8.05 -20.88 30.39
N SER A 77 -7.97 -20.92 31.74
CA SER A 77 -7.94 -22.14 32.52
C SER A 77 -6.90 -23.18 32.03
N GLY A 78 -5.68 -22.73 31.74
CA GLY A 78 -4.58 -23.60 31.28
C GLY A 78 -4.64 -23.97 29.79
N ARG A 79 -5.65 -23.52 29.04
CA ARG A 79 -5.74 -23.71 27.58
C ARG A 79 -5.54 -22.38 26.84
N GLY A 80 -4.69 -22.40 25.84
CA GLY A 80 -4.51 -21.25 24.93
C GLY A 80 -5.82 -20.99 24.15
N GLY A 81 -6.28 -19.75 24.15
CA GLY A 81 -7.45 -19.32 23.38
C GLY A 81 -7.19 -18.04 22.61
N LEU A 82 -8.02 -17.74 21.62
CA LEU A 82 -7.99 -16.49 20.87
C LEU A 82 -9.24 -15.67 21.21
N VAL A 83 -9.04 -14.41 21.56
CA VAL A 83 -10.14 -13.47 21.84
C VAL A 83 -9.98 -12.16 21.08
N PRO A 84 -11.08 -11.50 20.71
CA PRO A 84 -11.03 -10.18 20.09
C PRO A 84 -10.30 -9.17 20.97
N SER A 85 -9.41 -8.41 20.39
CA SER A 85 -8.59 -7.41 21.10
C SER A 85 -9.36 -6.15 21.49
N THR A 86 -10.52 -5.90 20.87
CA THR A 86 -11.34 -4.70 21.08
C THR A 86 -12.79 -5.04 21.41
N ALA A 87 -13.51 -4.12 22.08
CA ALA A 87 -14.94 -4.25 22.32
C ALA A 87 -15.74 -4.33 21.00
N ALA A 88 -15.38 -3.52 20.00
CA ALA A 88 -15.96 -3.58 18.68
C ALA A 88 -15.74 -4.96 18.02
N GLY A 89 -14.55 -5.52 18.15
CA GLY A 89 -14.24 -6.86 17.64
C GLY A 89 -15.13 -7.94 18.24
N LYS A 90 -15.43 -7.90 19.54
CA LYS A 90 -16.35 -8.86 20.17
C LYS A 90 -17.71 -8.87 19.46
N VAL A 91 -18.25 -7.72 19.13
CA VAL A 91 -19.53 -7.59 18.41
C VAL A 91 -19.43 -8.14 17.00
N VAL A 92 -18.35 -7.80 16.25
CA VAL A 92 -18.12 -8.27 14.88
C VAL A 92 -18.07 -9.79 14.80
N PHE A 93 -17.32 -10.46 15.69
CA PHE A 93 -17.24 -11.93 15.71
C PHE A 93 -18.56 -12.59 16.17
N ALA A 94 -19.27 -11.98 17.12
CA ALA A 94 -20.56 -12.48 17.59
C ALA A 94 -21.68 -12.32 16.53
N TRP A 95 -21.56 -11.35 15.65
CA TRP A 95 -22.58 -11.05 14.60
C TRP A 95 -22.64 -12.11 13.49
N LYS A 96 -21.60 -12.94 13.31
CA LYS A 96 -21.52 -14.08 12.37
C LYS A 96 -21.97 -13.71 10.94
N PRO A 97 -21.13 -13.03 10.15
CA PRO A 97 -21.44 -12.65 8.77
C PRO A 97 -21.63 -13.88 7.86
N ASN A 98 -22.53 -13.79 6.86
CA ASN A 98 -22.63 -14.78 5.78
C ASN A 98 -21.58 -14.56 4.71
N SER A 99 -21.20 -13.30 4.50
CA SER A 99 -20.16 -12.90 3.55
C SER A 99 -19.18 -11.92 4.19
N VAL A 100 -17.89 -12.09 3.89
CA VAL A 100 -16.83 -11.17 4.30
C VAL A 100 -16.03 -10.69 3.09
N ILE A 101 -15.91 -9.38 2.97
CA ILE A 101 -15.08 -8.70 1.97
C ILE A 101 -13.89 -8.07 2.69
N PHE A 102 -12.67 -8.47 2.33
CA PHE A 102 -11.42 -7.85 2.80
C PHE A 102 -10.92 -6.92 1.69
N ASP A 103 -11.14 -5.62 1.81
CA ASP A 103 -10.64 -4.64 0.84
C ASP A 103 -9.22 -4.21 1.18
N GLU A 104 -8.38 -4.02 0.16
CA GLU A 104 -6.93 -3.90 0.29
C GLU A 104 -6.33 -5.08 1.09
N ALA A 105 -6.70 -6.29 0.67
CA ALA A 105 -6.36 -7.55 1.33
C ALA A 105 -4.86 -7.86 1.38
N ASP A 106 -4.03 -7.13 0.63
CA ASP A 106 -2.56 -7.12 0.77
C ASP A 106 -2.11 -6.75 2.19
N THR A 107 -2.93 -6.06 2.97
CA THR A 107 -2.74 -5.84 4.42
C THR A 107 -2.58 -7.16 5.20
N LEU A 108 -3.14 -8.26 4.70
CA LEU A 108 -3.11 -9.58 5.32
C LEU A 108 -1.88 -10.43 4.94
N SER A 109 -0.95 -9.93 4.13
CA SER A 109 0.22 -10.69 3.62
C SER A 109 1.07 -11.34 4.72
N ASN A 110 1.15 -10.72 5.92
CA ASN A 110 1.78 -11.35 7.07
C ASN A 110 0.78 -12.22 7.86
N PRO A 111 0.83 -13.55 7.76
CA PRO A 111 -0.13 -14.45 8.42
C PRO A 111 -0.03 -14.47 9.95
N LYS A 112 1.10 -13.98 10.52
CA LYS A 112 1.29 -13.88 11.98
C LYS A 112 0.72 -12.60 12.58
N ALA A 113 0.32 -11.64 11.76
CA ALA A 113 -0.28 -10.41 12.26
C ALA A 113 -1.63 -10.69 12.93
N ALA A 114 -1.93 -10.00 14.02
CA ALA A 114 -3.14 -10.23 14.82
C ALA A 114 -4.45 -10.06 14.01
N TRP A 115 -4.47 -9.15 13.03
CA TRP A 115 -5.59 -9.00 12.10
C TRP A 115 -5.68 -10.13 11.05
N SER A 116 -4.53 -10.70 10.60
CA SER A 116 -4.52 -11.84 9.69
C SER A 116 -5.05 -13.09 10.38
N VAL A 117 -4.68 -13.31 11.65
CA VAL A 117 -5.26 -14.38 12.49
C VAL A 117 -6.77 -14.18 12.64
N GLY A 118 -7.23 -12.95 12.83
CA GLY A 118 -8.65 -12.62 12.87
C GLY A 118 -9.37 -12.87 11.56
N ALA A 119 -8.74 -12.54 10.43
CA ALA A 119 -9.28 -12.80 9.10
C ALA A 119 -9.44 -14.32 8.83
N MET A 120 -8.44 -15.13 9.18
CA MET A 120 -8.54 -16.60 9.09
C MET A 120 -9.68 -17.16 9.96
N HIS A 121 -9.85 -16.61 11.17
CA HIS A 121 -10.94 -17.03 12.06
C HIS A 121 -12.33 -16.68 11.51
N LEU A 122 -12.47 -15.48 10.92
CA LEU A 122 -13.72 -15.07 10.25
C LEU A 122 -13.98 -15.95 9.02
N ALA A 123 -12.99 -16.14 8.14
CA ALA A 123 -13.12 -16.93 6.93
C ALA A 123 -13.57 -18.38 7.21
N LYS A 124 -13.03 -19.02 8.25
CA LYS A 124 -13.40 -20.37 8.66
C LYS A 124 -14.89 -20.51 9.01
N ASN A 125 -15.53 -19.43 9.46
CA ASN A 125 -16.92 -19.43 9.94
C ASN A 125 -17.87 -18.64 9.02
N THR A 126 -17.48 -18.37 7.80
CA THR A 126 -18.23 -17.57 6.82
C THR A 126 -18.40 -18.36 5.52
N GLU A 127 -19.59 -18.28 4.92
CA GLU A 127 -19.92 -19.02 3.68
C GLU A 127 -19.14 -18.50 2.48
N CYS A 128 -19.02 -17.17 2.35
CA CYS A 128 -18.40 -16.50 1.23
C CYS A 128 -17.32 -15.52 1.69
N VAL A 129 -16.11 -15.64 1.14
CA VAL A 129 -14.96 -14.82 1.50
C VAL A 129 -14.33 -14.21 0.23
N TYR A 130 -14.18 -12.89 0.22
CA TYR A 130 -13.67 -12.13 -0.92
C TYR A 130 -12.49 -11.25 -0.50
N PRO A 131 -11.25 -11.76 -0.56
CA PRO A 131 -10.07 -10.90 -0.48
C PRO A 131 -9.94 -10.12 -1.78
N ALA A 132 -9.95 -8.80 -1.68
CA ALA A 132 -9.92 -7.88 -2.80
C ALA A 132 -8.75 -6.92 -2.67
N THR A 133 -7.92 -6.84 -3.70
CA THR A 133 -6.78 -5.93 -3.75
C THR A 133 -6.47 -5.56 -5.19
N GLY A 134 -5.90 -4.38 -5.40
CA GLY A 134 -5.30 -4.02 -6.68
C GLY A 134 -3.89 -4.61 -6.86
N THR A 135 -3.29 -5.13 -5.79
CA THR A 135 -1.88 -5.54 -5.71
C THR A 135 -1.72 -6.84 -4.92
N PRO A 136 -2.13 -7.99 -5.50
CA PRO A 136 -2.07 -9.28 -4.81
C PRO A 136 -0.64 -9.76 -4.52
N TRP A 137 0.33 -9.22 -5.23
CA TRP A 137 1.76 -9.49 -5.11
C TRP A 137 2.46 -8.19 -4.70
N LEU A 138 2.93 -8.09 -3.46
CA LEU A 138 3.63 -6.92 -2.93
C LEU A 138 5.15 -7.05 -3.12
N ILE A 139 5.71 -8.13 -2.59
CA ILE A 139 7.15 -8.42 -2.57
C ILE A 139 7.42 -9.66 -3.42
N GLY A 140 6.69 -10.73 -3.18
CA GLY A 140 6.93 -12.01 -3.81
C GLY A 140 5.74 -12.96 -3.76
N VAL A 141 5.97 -14.18 -4.20
CA VAL A 141 4.96 -15.25 -4.30
C VAL A 141 4.33 -15.58 -2.94
N GLU A 142 5.05 -15.36 -1.86
CA GLU A 142 4.56 -15.60 -0.49
C GLU A 142 3.33 -14.78 -0.11
N ASP A 143 3.13 -13.63 -0.73
CA ASP A 143 1.98 -12.76 -0.47
C ASP A 143 0.66 -13.38 -0.92
N LEU A 144 0.70 -14.26 -1.93
CA LEU A 144 -0.48 -14.90 -2.47
C LEU A 144 -1.08 -15.94 -1.51
N TRP A 145 -0.24 -16.60 -0.71
CA TRP A 145 -0.71 -17.70 0.14
C TRP A 145 -1.86 -17.30 1.06
N MET A 146 -1.77 -16.16 1.71
CA MET A 146 -2.80 -15.75 2.68
C MET A 146 -4.16 -15.56 2.01
N MET A 147 -4.22 -14.94 0.84
CA MET A 147 -5.46 -14.73 0.10
C MET A 147 -6.05 -16.07 -0.40
N LEU A 148 -5.20 -16.96 -0.90
CA LEU A 148 -5.61 -18.30 -1.32
C LEU A 148 -6.11 -19.14 -0.14
N HIS A 149 -5.45 -19.07 1.02
CA HIS A 149 -5.89 -19.75 2.24
C HIS A 149 -7.26 -19.26 2.73
N LEU A 150 -7.54 -17.95 2.60
CA LEU A 150 -8.84 -17.41 2.99
C LEU A 150 -9.97 -17.91 2.08
N VAL A 151 -9.72 -18.09 0.79
CA VAL A 151 -10.74 -18.52 -0.20
C VAL A 151 -10.86 -20.04 -0.27
N ALA A 152 -9.75 -20.75 -0.23
CA ALA A 152 -9.68 -22.21 -0.39
C ALA A 152 -8.78 -22.87 0.68
N PRO A 153 -9.16 -22.83 1.97
CA PRO A 153 -8.32 -23.30 3.08
C PRO A 153 -7.99 -24.79 3.01
N GLN A 154 -8.84 -25.59 2.35
CA GLN A 154 -8.61 -27.03 2.18
C GLN A 154 -7.48 -27.32 1.18
N GLU A 155 -7.34 -26.47 0.15
CA GLU A 155 -6.32 -26.63 -0.88
C GLU A 155 -5.01 -25.96 -0.51
N TYR A 156 -5.09 -24.85 0.24
CA TYR A 156 -3.92 -24.09 0.71
C TYR A 156 -3.78 -24.11 2.24
N PRO A 157 -3.78 -25.30 2.91
CA PRO A 157 -3.83 -25.39 4.37
C PRO A 157 -2.51 -24.94 5.03
N SER A 158 -1.38 -24.98 4.33
CA SER A 158 -0.05 -24.74 4.88
C SER A 158 0.76 -23.78 4.01
N ARG A 159 1.18 -22.66 4.62
CA ARG A 159 2.09 -21.71 4.00
C ARG A 159 3.40 -22.38 3.56
N TRP A 160 3.97 -23.24 4.39
CA TRP A 160 5.23 -23.89 4.09
C TRP A 160 5.15 -24.83 2.90
N LYS A 161 4.07 -25.63 2.78
CA LYS A 161 3.86 -26.47 1.59
C LYS A 161 3.73 -25.63 0.33
N PHE A 162 3.04 -24.50 0.40
CA PHE A 162 2.92 -23.56 -0.71
C PHE A 162 4.29 -22.97 -1.10
N LEU A 163 5.07 -22.50 -0.14
CA LEU A 163 6.39 -21.90 -0.40
C LEU A 163 7.42 -22.94 -0.89
N ILE A 164 7.41 -24.16 -0.37
CA ILE A 164 8.28 -25.24 -0.87
C ILE A 164 7.98 -25.49 -2.35
N LYS A 165 6.71 -25.57 -2.73
CA LYS A 165 6.27 -25.86 -4.10
C LYS A 165 6.56 -24.70 -5.06
N HIS A 166 6.28 -23.48 -4.67
CA HIS A 166 6.24 -22.33 -5.58
C HIS A 166 7.40 -21.34 -5.41
N ALA A 167 8.12 -21.37 -4.30
CA ALA A 167 9.21 -20.44 -3.97
C ALA A 167 10.52 -21.15 -3.59
N ASN A 168 10.62 -22.46 -3.81
CA ASN A 168 11.81 -23.26 -3.46
C ASN A 168 12.24 -23.06 -1.99
N ALA A 169 11.25 -23.02 -1.07
CA ALA A 169 11.56 -22.82 0.34
C ALA A 169 12.26 -24.02 0.94
N HIS A 170 13.34 -23.78 1.67
CA HIS A 170 14.16 -24.80 2.33
C HIS A 170 14.70 -24.28 3.66
N GLN A 171 15.16 -25.21 4.51
CA GLN A 171 15.80 -24.88 5.79
C GLN A 171 17.23 -24.43 5.53
N GLY A 172 17.50 -23.14 5.73
CA GLY A 172 18.85 -22.58 5.72
C GLY A 172 19.51 -22.60 7.10
N LYS A 173 20.75 -22.13 7.19
CA LYS A 173 21.52 -22.04 8.44
C LYS A 173 20.82 -21.23 9.54
N TRP A 174 20.08 -20.20 9.15
CA TRP A 174 19.45 -19.21 10.03
C TRP A 174 17.92 -19.26 10.02
N GLY A 175 17.32 -20.34 9.52
CA GLY A 175 15.88 -20.52 9.38
C GLY A 175 15.45 -20.78 7.95
N TRP A 176 14.15 -20.60 7.69
CA TRP A 176 13.61 -20.82 6.36
C TRP A 176 14.01 -19.72 5.38
N VAL A 177 14.46 -20.15 4.20
CA VAL A 177 14.82 -19.27 3.06
C VAL A 177 13.94 -19.65 1.87
N TRP A 178 13.49 -18.68 1.09
CA TRP A 178 12.70 -18.88 -0.12
C TRP A 178 12.94 -17.77 -1.13
N ASN A 179 12.56 -18.01 -2.39
CA ASN A 179 12.67 -17.05 -3.47
C ASN A 179 11.45 -16.11 -3.48
N GLU A 180 11.66 -14.82 -3.74
CA GLU A 180 10.58 -13.87 -3.98
C GLU A 180 9.84 -14.20 -5.29
N LYS A 181 10.58 -14.64 -6.33
CA LYS A 181 10.03 -15.06 -7.62
C LYS A 181 9.46 -16.47 -7.55
N ALA A 182 8.35 -16.71 -8.26
CA ALA A 182 7.80 -18.05 -8.41
C ALA A 182 8.77 -18.96 -9.18
N THR A 183 8.95 -20.19 -8.72
CA THR A 183 9.81 -21.21 -9.36
C THR A 183 9.31 -21.52 -10.78
N ASP A 184 8.01 -21.67 -10.94
CA ASP A 184 7.32 -21.79 -12.22
C ASP A 184 6.08 -20.87 -12.22
N PRO A 185 6.21 -19.64 -12.77
CA PRO A 185 5.10 -18.69 -12.83
C PRO A 185 3.88 -19.21 -13.59
N THR A 186 4.09 -20.05 -14.62
CA THR A 186 3.01 -20.58 -15.43
C THR A 186 2.21 -21.67 -14.70
N ALA A 187 2.91 -22.58 -14.00
CA ALA A 187 2.25 -23.61 -13.18
C ALA A 187 1.47 -22.97 -12.02
N LEU A 188 2.05 -22.00 -11.32
CA LEU A 188 1.37 -21.25 -10.26
C LEU A 188 0.13 -20.53 -10.80
N ALA A 189 0.25 -19.83 -11.92
CA ALA A 189 -0.85 -19.09 -12.54
C ALA A 189 -2.02 -20.03 -12.91
N ARG A 190 -1.72 -21.21 -13.49
CA ARG A 190 -2.73 -22.23 -13.80
C ARG A 190 -3.44 -22.74 -12.55
N GLU A 191 -2.69 -22.98 -11.48
CA GLU A 191 -3.22 -23.50 -10.22
C GLU A 191 -4.18 -22.53 -9.54
N ILE A 192 -3.83 -21.23 -9.50
CA ILE A 192 -4.63 -20.24 -8.80
C ILE A 192 -5.74 -19.61 -9.63
N ALA A 193 -5.74 -19.78 -10.95
CA ALA A 193 -6.73 -19.18 -11.85
C ALA A 193 -8.20 -19.43 -11.43
N PRO A 194 -8.61 -20.61 -10.93
CA PRO A 194 -9.99 -20.84 -10.46
C PRO A 194 -10.41 -19.96 -9.29
N TYR A 195 -9.46 -19.44 -8.50
CA TYR A 195 -9.69 -18.62 -7.31
C TYR A 195 -9.42 -17.13 -7.55
N PHE A 196 -9.07 -16.74 -8.79
CA PHE A 196 -8.55 -15.41 -9.08
C PHE A 196 -9.35 -14.74 -10.18
N MET A 197 -9.94 -13.58 -9.90
CA MET A 197 -10.56 -12.73 -10.90
C MET A 197 -9.76 -11.44 -11.04
N ARG A 198 -9.37 -11.10 -12.27
CA ARG A 198 -8.70 -9.85 -12.60
C ARG A 198 -9.36 -9.17 -13.79
N ARG A 199 -9.43 -7.85 -13.74
CA ARG A 199 -9.80 -6.99 -14.86
C ARG A 199 -8.82 -5.82 -14.91
N GLU A 200 -8.35 -5.53 -16.09
CA GLU A 200 -7.54 -4.34 -16.38
C GLU A 200 -8.43 -3.25 -17.02
N ILE A 201 -7.91 -2.03 -17.10
CA ILE A 201 -8.67 -0.90 -17.68
C ILE A 201 -8.97 -1.18 -19.14
N GLU A 202 -8.03 -1.80 -19.86
CA GLU A 202 -8.19 -2.21 -21.25
C GLU A 202 -9.31 -3.26 -21.44
N ASP A 203 -9.48 -4.18 -20.48
CA ASP A 203 -10.50 -5.23 -20.53
C ASP A 203 -11.94 -4.68 -20.46
N ILE A 204 -12.11 -3.46 -19.93
CA ILE A 204 -13.43 -2.81 -19.76
C ILE A 204 -13.69 -1.72 -20.82
N GLY A 205 -12.83 -1.64 -21.84
CA GLY A 205 -12.99 -0.71 -22.96
C GLY A 205 -12.82 0.77 -22.61
N LEU A 206 -12.29 1.08 -21.43
CA LEU A 206 -11.98 2.45 -21.01
C LEU A 206 -10.63 2.87 -21.59
N GLN A 207 -10.64 3.97 -22.34
CA GLN A 207 -9.42 4.59 -22.84
C GLN A 207 -9.04 5.73 -21.90
N LEU A 208 -7.92 5.56 -21.19
CA LEU A 208 -7.25 6.67 -20.51
C LEU A 208 -6.31 7.37 -21.49
N PRO A 209 -6.00 8.66 -21.26
CA PRO A 209 -4.92 9.33 -21.98
C PRO A 209 -3.61 8.52 -21.86
N PRO A 210 -2.73 8.57 -22.88
CA PRO A 210 -1.51 7.77 -22.88
C PRO A 210 -0.60 8.15 -21.70
N LYS A 211 -0.04 7.14 -21.03
CA LYS A 211 1.03 7.35 -20.06
C LYS A 211 2.33 7.63 -20.81
N LEU A 212 2.91 8.81 -20.57
CA LEU A 212 4.17 9.20 -21.18
C LEU A 212 5.35 8.40 -20.56
N PRO A 213 6.46 8.24 -21.29
CA PRO A 213 7.65 7.58 -20.75
C PRO A 213 8.10 8.20 -19.42
N THR A 214 8.40 7.34 -18.46
CA THR A 214 8.95 7.76 -17.17
C THR A 214 10.30 8.44 -17.36
N GLN A 215 10.51 9.58 -16.70
CA GLN A 215 11.78 10.28 -16.68
C GLN A 215 12.54 10.00 -15.39
N THR A 216 13.70 9.40 -15.51
CA THR A 216 14.65 9.25 -14.39
C THR A 216 15.61 10.43 -14.42
N ILE A 217 15.69 11.17 -13.31
CA ILE A 217 16.49 12.39 -13.14
C ILE A 217 17.60 12.03 -12.16
N ASN A 218 18.78 11.74 -12.73
CA ASN A 218 19.97 11.48 -11.95
C ASN A 218 20.61 12.81 -11.54
N LEU A 219 20.91 12.94 -10.26
CA LEU A 219 21.49 14.13 -9.67
C LEU A 219 22.76 13.76 -8.91
N PRO A 220 23.87 14.48 -9.14
CA PRO A 220 25.08 14.24 -8.36
C PRO A 220 24.83 14.53 -6.88
N ALA A 221 25.46 13.74 -6.01
CA ALA A 221 25.44 14.02 -4.59
C ALA A 221 26.14 15.36 -4.31
N THR A 222 25.58 16.14 -3.40
CA THR A 222 26.27 17.34 -2.91
C THR A 222 27.43 16.94 -2.00
N PRO A 223 28.48 17.79 -1.83
CA PRO A 223 29.58 17.50 -0.91
C PRO A 223 29.12 17.15 0.51
N GLU A 224 28.04 17.74 0.98
CA GLU A 224 27.45 17.43 2.27
C GLU A 224 26.79 16.04 2.28
N GLN A 225 26.12 15.65 1.19
CA GLN A 225 25.56 14.29 1.07
C GLN A 225 26.68 13.24 1.06
N GLU A 226 27.76 13.47 0.30
CA GLU A 226 28.92 12.57 0.26
C GLU A 226 29.55 12.40 1.64
N ARG A 227 29.74 13.49 2.38
CA ARG A 227 30.28 13.47 3.75
C ARG A 227 29.39 12.61 4.66
N LEU A 228 28.07 12.86 4.67
CA LEU A 228 27.13 12.13 5.50
C LEU A 228 26.99 10.66 5.09
N PHE A 229 27.03 10.35 3.80
CA PHE A 229 27.05 8.96 3.34
C PHE A 229 28.27 8.21 3.86
N LYS A 230 29.43 8.84 3.84
CA LYS A 230 30.66 8.26 4.35
C LYS A 230 30.57 8.01 5.85
N GLU A 231 30.18 9.02 6.62
CA GLU A 231 30.02 8.91 8.08
C GLU A 231 29.06 7.78 8.48
N ILE A 232 27.86 7.73 7.90
CA ILE A 232 26.89 6.68 8.21
C ILE A 232 27.39 5.29 7.83
N LYS A 233 28.09 5.16 6.68
CA LYS A 233 28.69 3.87 6.26
C LYS A 233 29.80 3.43 7.22
N GLU A 234 30.67 4.34 7.64
CA GLU A 234 31.74 4.03 8.62
C GLU A 234 31.17 3.57 9.96
N GLU A 235 30.12 4.24 10.45
CA GLU A 235 29.40 3.82 11.65
C GLU A 235 28.77 2.43 11.48
N MET A 236 28.17 2.11 10.31
CA MET A 236 27.61 0.78 10.05
C MET A 236 28.68 -0.31 10.12
N VAL A 237 29.83 -0.06 9.51
CA VAL A 237 30.97 -1.01 9.52
C VAL A 237 31.51 -1.20 10.95
N ALA A 238 31.65 -0.12 11.71
CA ALA A 238 32.12 -0.18 13.11
C ALA A 238 31.18 -1.04 13.99
N GLU A 239 29.87 -0.87 13.84
CA GLU A 239 28.86 -1.64 14.59
C GLU A 239 28.86 -3.13 14.21
N ILE A 240 28.97 -3.44 12.90
CA ILE A 240 29.09 -4.84 12.44
C ILE A 240 30.33 -5.49 13.05
N ASN A 241 31.47 -4.81 13.06
CA ASN A 241 32.74 -5.33 13.60
C ASN A 241 32.74 -5.45 15.13
N ALA A 242 32.02 -4.59 15.84
CA ALA A 242 31.85 -4.66 17.29
C ALA A 242 31.07 -5.90 17.73
N GLY A 243 30.26 -6.47 16.85
CA GLY A 243 29.38 -7.58 17.16
C GLY A 243 28.25 -7.17 18.10
N GLY A 244 27.46 -8.13 18.55
CA GLY A 244 26.37 -7.89 19.48
C GLY A 244 25.20 -8.83 19.25
N ASP A 245 24.08 -8.53 19.91
CA ASP A 245 22.81 -9.23 19.68
C ASP A 245 22.34 -9.01 18.23
N GLU A 246 22.13 -10.11 17.51
CA GLU A 246 21.80 -10.09 16.07
C GLU A 246 20.53 -9.27 15.79
N PHE A 247 19.52 -9.34 16.66
CA PHE A 247 18.27 -8.60 16.50
C PHE A 247 18.50 -7.09 16.65
N MET A 248 19.29 -6.67 17.63
CA MET A 248 19.66 -5.26 17.83
C MET A 248 20.47 -4.73 16.65
N LEU A 249 21.41 -5.52 16.15
CA LEU A 249 22.23 -5.17 14.99
C LEU A 249 21.36 -4.92 13.74
N VAL A 250 20.41 -5.82 13.46
CA VAL A 250 19.48 -5.68 12.33
C VAL A 250 18.63 -4.41 12.47
N GLN A 251 18.10 -4.10 13.66
CA GLN A 251 17.32 -2.87 13.88
C GLN A 251 18.17 -1.62 13.64
N THR A 252 19.40 -1.62 14.12
CA THR A 252 20.32 -0.49 13.91
C THR A 252 20.65 -0.31 12.44
N MET A 253 20.92 -1.40 11.71
CA MET A 253 21.18 -1.35 10.27
C MET A 253 19.97 -0.79 9.50
N LEU A 254 18.76 -1.23 9.81
CA LEU A 254 17.54 -0.70 9.17
C LEU A 254 17.35 0.79 9.43
N THR A 255 17.65 1.26 10.64
CA THR A 255 17.60 2.68 10.99
C THR A 255 18.62 3.48 10.17
N LYS A 256 19.85 2.98 10.02
CA LYS A 256 20.90 3.65 9.24
C LYS A 256 20.59 3.68 7.74
N ILE A 257 20.03 2.59 7.20
CA ILE A 257 19.52 2.58 5.81
C ILE A 257 18.41 3.64 5.64
N GLY A 258 17.51 3.77 6.63
CA GLY A 258 16.52 4.85 6.64
C GLY A 258 17.14 6.25 6.60
N ARG A 259 18.22 6.49 7.38
CA ARG A 259 18.97 7.76 7.36
C ARG A 259 19.68 7.99 6.03
N LEU A 260 20.32 6.97 5.45
CA LEU A 260 20.94 7.08 4.11
C LEU A 260 19.91 7.51 3.05
N ARG A 261 18.70 6.97 3.10
CA ARG A 261 17.60 7.38 2.19
C ARG A 261 17.18 8.83 2.43
N GLN A 262 17.09 9.26 3.69
CA GLN A 262 16.79 10.66 4.02
C GLN A 262 17.88 11.61 3.50
N VAL A 263 19.16 11.29 3.73
CA VAL A 263 20.30 12.06 3.17
C VAL A 263 20.24 12.11 1.65
N SER A 264 19.87 11.02 0.97
CA SER A 264 19.73 10.99 -0.48
C SER A 264 18.67 11.96 -0.98
N ILE A 265 17.60 12.22 -0.20
CA ILE A 265 16.59 13.22 -0.56
C ILE A 265 17.13 14.62 -0.24
N ASP A 266 17.46 14.86 1.02
CA ASP A 266 17.97 16.14 1.50
C ASP A 266 18.68 15.97 2.85
N PRO A 267 19.94 16.47 3.01
CA PRO A 267 20.68 16.37 4.27
C PRO A 267 19.99 17.03 5.48
N ARG A 268 19.12 18.01 5.25
CA ARG A 268 18.34 18.67 6.31
C ARG A 268 17.43 17.70 7.05
N LEU A 269 17.05 16.57 6.45
CA LEU A 269 16.24 15.53 7.09
C LEU A 269 16.97 14.77 8.21
N VAL A 270 18.29 14.91 8.28
CA VAL A 270 19.12 14.28 9.31
C VAL A 270 19.84 15.32 10.20
N GLY A 271 19.45 16.60 10.10
CA GLY A 271 19.93 17.66 10.99
C GLY A 271 21.06 18.53 10.42
N SER A 272 21.42 18.40 9.13
CA SER A 272 22.30 19.37 8.48
C SER A 272 21.54 20.68 8.18
N ASP A 273 22.27 21.77 7.99
CA ASP A 273 21.74 23.05 7.51
C ASP A 273 21.82 23.21 5.99
N LYS A 274 22.51 22.29 5.30
CA LYS A 274 22.77 22.37 3.88
C LYS A 274 21.72 21.60 3.07
N PRO A 275 21.18 22.21 1.97
CA PRO A 275 20.18 21.57 1.13
C PRO A 275 20.78 20.48 0.23
N GLY A 276 19.93 19.51 -0.15
CA GLY A 276 20.21 18.55 -1.22
C GLY A 276 19.70 19.01 -2.58
N ALA A 277 20.11 18.31 -3.64
CA ALA A 277 19.78 18.67 -5.02
C ALA A 277 18.35 18.34 -5.42
N LYS A 278 17.73 17.28 -4.87
CA LYS A 278 16.44 16.75 -5.33
C LYS A 278 15.27 17.70 -5.15
N ILE A 279 15.15 18.29 -3.95
CA ILE A 279 14.05 19.20 -3.64
C ILE A 279 14.14 20.44 -4.52
N ALA A 280 15.33 21.04 -4.67
CA ALA A 280 15.55 22.20 -5.52
C ALA A 280 15.18 21.91 -6.99
N GLU A 281 15.63 20.78 -7.55
CA GLU A 281 15.28 20.37 -8.91
C GLU A 281 13.78 20.09 -9.08
N CYS A 282 13.14 19.46 -8.08
CA CYS A 282 11.71 19.22 -8.11
C CYS A 282 10.92 20.54 -8.11
N VAL A 283 11.26 21.50 -7.26
CA VAL A 283 10.66 22.85 -7.24
C VAL A 283 10.83 23.55 -8.60
N ARG A 284 12.03 23.49 -9.18
CA ARG A 284 12.31 24.06 -10.51
C ARG A 284 11.37 23.48 -11.57
N ARG A 285 11.15 22.15 -11.57
CA ARG A 285 10.25 21.46 -12.51
C ARG A 285 8.79 21.81 -12.25
N VAL A 286 8.31 21.76 -11.02
CA VAL A 286 6.94 22.13 -10.65
C VAL A 286 6.60 23.55 -11.14
N ARG A 287 7.55 24.49 -11.08
CA ARG A 287 7.39 25.86 -11.63
C ARG A 287 7.37 25.89 -13.15
N GLY A 288 8.23 25.11 -13.80
CA GLY A 288 8.46 25.18 -15.25
C GLY A 288 7.51 24.34 -16.08
N LEU A 289 6.90 23.28 -15.51
CA LEU A 289 6.00 22.41 -16.24
C LEU A 289 4.59 23.01 -16.36
N PRO A 290 3.91 22.84 -17.50
CA PRO A 290 2.59 23.45 -17.73
C PRO A 290 1.47 22.82 -16.91
N GLY A 291 1.61 21.55 -16.52
CA GLY A 291 0.60 20.79 -15.79
C GLY A 291 0.66 20.97 -14.28
N LYS A 292 -0.44 20.62 -13.58
CA LYS A 292 -0.42 20.48 -12.13
C LYS A 292 0.40 19.25 -11.74
N SER A 293 1.16 19.38 -10.67
CA SER A 293 2.09 18.36 -10.17
C SER A 293 1.57 17.65 -8.93
N VAL A 294 1.88 16.35 -8.80
CA VAL A 294 1.73 15.60 -7.55
C VAL A 294 3.10 15.11 -7.10
N VAL A 295 3.52 15.48 -5.90
CA VAL A 295 4.85 15.13 -5.36
C VAL A 295 4.70 14.11 -4.23
N PHE A 296 5.36 12.97 -4.38
CA PHE A 296 5.35 11.87 -3.43
C PHE A 296 6.72 11.69 -2.77
N SER A 297 6.69 11.38 -1.47
CA SER A 297 7.85 10.86 -0.74
C SER A 297 7.42 9.77 0.25
N CYS A 298 8.35 8.90 0.67
CA CYS A 298 8.14 7.97 1.78
C CYS A 298 8.17 8.66 3.15
N PHE A 299 8.77 9.86 3.24
CA PHE A 299 9.04 10.55 4.49
C PHE A 299 8.22 11.84 4.62
N SER A 300 7.52 11.99 5.76
CA SER A 300 6.75 13.21 6.05
C SER A 300 7.67 14.44 6.11
N GLY A 301 8.86 14.31 6.68
CA GLY A 301 9.83 15.41 6.72
C GLY A 301 10.22 15.91 5.32
N ALA A 302 10.38 15.02 4.33
CA ALA A 302 10.67 15.42 2.96
C ALA A 302 9.48 16.14 2.31
N ALA A 303 8.25 15.69 2.58
CA ALA A 303 7.05 16.37 2.12
C ALA A 303 6.93 17.78 2.74
N ASN A 304 7.22 17.94 4.02
CA ASN A 304 7.22 19.23 4.71
C ASN A 304 8.28 20.17 4.11
N LEU A 305 9.53 19.68 3.96
CA LEU A 305 10.62 20.44 3.33
C LEU A 305 10.29 20.87 1.90
N MET A 306 9.66 19.97 1.12
CA MET A 306 9.21 20.31 -0.24
C MET A 306 8.16 21.42 -0.22
N SER A 307 7.22 21.36 0.73
CA SER A 307 6.21 22.40 0.93
C SER A 307 6.85 23.75 1.26
N GLU A 308 7.79 23.80 2.21
CA GLU A 308 8.50 25.01 2.58
C GLU A 308 9.27 25.63 1.39
N GLU A 309 9.90 24.80 0.56
CA GLU A 309 10.63 25.28 -0.63
C GLU A 309 9.68 25.75 -1.74
N LEU A 310 8.49 25.17 -1.86
CA LEU A 310 7.44 25.66 -2.75
C LEU A 310 6.89 27.02 -2.29
N ASP A 311 6.71 27.23 -0.96
CA ASP A 311 6.31 28.51 -0.38
C ASP A 311 7.36 29.60 -0.69
N LYS A 312 8.64 29.31 -0.46
CA LYS A 312 9.75 30.24 -0.80
C LYS A 312 9.79 30.57 -2.30
N ALA A 313 9.38 29.61 -3.13
CA ALA A 313 9.32 29.80 -4.59
C ALA A 313 8.03 30.48 -5.08
N GLY A 314 7.10 30.83 -4.17
CA GLY A 314 5.81 31.44 -4.49
C GLY A 314 4.85 30.51 -5.25
N VAL A 315 4.95 29.20 -5.05
CA VAL A 315 4.10 28.20 -5.70
C VAL A 315 2.95 27.81 -4.78
N LYS A 316 1.73 28.18 -5.15
CA LYS A 316 0.53 27.77 -4.41
C LYS A 316 0.37 26.24 -4.49
N HIS A 317 0.27 25.59 -3.36
CA HIS A 317 0.23 24.13 -3.25
C HIS A 317 -0.59 23.65 -2.07
N VAL A 318 -0.83 22.34 -2.01
CA VAL A 318 -1.48 21.64 -0.90
C VAL A 318 -0.50 20.63 -0.32
N LEU A 319 -0.40 20.59 1.00
CA LEU A 319 0.34 19.57 1.74
C LEU A 319 -0.62 18.64 2.49
N MET A 320 -0.47 17.31 2.28
CA MET A 320 -1.21 16.29 3.00
C MET A 320 -0.27 15.17 3.45
N THR A 321 -0.07 15.00 4.74
CA THR A 321 0.76 13.96 5.36
C THR A 321 -0.05 13.01 6.24
N GLY A 322 0.63 12.10 6.93
CA GLY A 322 0.01 11.23 7.93
C GLY A 322 -0.65 11.99 9.08
N ASP A 323 -0.09 13.15 9.43
CA ASP A 323 -0.54 14.00 10.55
C ASP A 323 -1.75 14.86 10.18
N THR A 324 -2.10 14.96 8.90
CA THR A 324 -3.28 15.71 8.43
C THR A 324 -4.56 15.05 8.94
N PRO A 325 -5.43 15.75 9.71
CA PRO A 325 -6.69 15.23 10.20
C PRO A 325 -7.58 14.67 9.09
N GLN A 326 -8.35 13.62 9.38
CA GLN A 326 -9.14 12.93 8.36
C GLN A 326 -10.29 13.77 7.79
N ASP A 327 -10.85 14.64 8.60
CA ASP A 327 -11.96 15.53 8.25
C ASP A 327 -11.57 16.59 7.21
N VAL A 328 -10.33 17.11 7.26
CA VAL A 328 -9.85 18.13 6.32
C VAL A 328 -9.29 17.57 5.00
N ARG A 329 -8.99 16.25 4.94
CA ARG A 329 -8.37 15.66 3.75
C ARG A 329 -9.21 15.81 2.49
N GLY A 330 -10.54 15.71 2.63
CA GLY A 330 -11.48 15.89 1.54
C GLY A 330 -11.42 17.29 0.94
N ASP A 331 -11.35 18.30 1.79
CA ASP A 331 -11.29 19.71 1.37
C ASP A 331 -9.95 20.04 0.68
N LEU A 332 -8.83 19.49 1.17
CA LEU A 332 -7.53 19.63 0.54
C LEU A 332 -7.50 19.01 -0.87
N VAL A 333 -8.07 17.83 -1.03
CA VAL A 333 -8.20 17.19 -2.35
C VAL A 333 -9.09 18.03 -3.26
N LYS A 334 -10.23 18.53 -2.77
CA LYS A 334 -11.14 19.39 -3.51
C LYS A 334 -10.45 20.68 -3.95
N MET A 335 -9.74 21.35 -3.05
CA MET A 335 -8.95 22.55 -3.36
C MET A 335 -7.97 22.29 -4.52
N TYR A 336 -7.21 21.21 -4.48
CA TYR A 336 -6.27 20.87 -5.56
C TYR A 336 -7.00 20.57 -6.88
N GLN A 337 -8.15 19.91 -6.83
CA GLN A 337 -8.90 19.54 -8.02
C GLN A 337 -9.57 20.75 -8.71
N GLU A 338 -10.11 21.69 -7.93
CA GLU A 338 -10.97 22.76 -8.42
C GLU A 338 -10.28 24.13 -8.55
N ASP A 339 -9.22 24.41 -7.76
CA ASP A 339 -8.53 25.70 -7.80
C ASP A 339 -7.33 25.65 -8.79
N ASP A 340 -7.45 26.31 -9.92
CA ASP A 340 -6.43 26.33 -10.97
C ASP A 340 -5.12 27.02 -10.56
N GLU A 341 -5.14 27.88 -9.54
CA GLU A 341 -3.92 28.48 -9.00
C GLU A 341 -3.08 27.49 -8.20
N VAL A 342 -3.70 26.44 -7.63
CA VAL A 342 -2.98 25.39 -6.91
C VAL A 342 -2.22 24.50 -7.88
N ARG A 343 -0.89 24.67 -7.90
CA ARG A 343 0.01 24.03 -8.87
C ARG A 343 0.52 22.67 -8.44
N ALA A 344 0.60 22.40 -7.14
CA ALA A 344 1.14 21.16 -6.63
C ALA A 344 0.30 20.56 -5.49
N PHE A 345 0.31 19.24 -5.40
CA PHE A 345 -0.16 18.46 -4.26
C PHE A 345 1.00 17.65 -3.71
N VAL A 346 1.47 17.97 -2.52
CA VAL A 346 2.60 17.33 -1.86
C VAL A 346 2.07 16.34 -0.82
N THR A 347 2.50 15.08 -0.89
CA THR A 347 2.01 14.05 0.02
C THR A 347 3.02 12.92 0.24
N THR A 348 2.81 12.13 1.28
CA THR A 348 3.55 10.87 1.42
C THR A 348 2.84 9.74 0.64
N ILE A 349 3.64 8.76 0.15
CA ILE A 349 3.10 7.56 -0.53
C ILE A 349 2.04 6.87 0.34
N LYS A 350 2.23 6.85 1.65
CA LYS A 350 1.30 6.25 2.60
C LYS A 350 0.05 7.10 2.83
N ALA A 351 0.18 8.42 2.98
CA ALA A 351 -0.95 9.33 3.24
C ALA A 351 -1.77 9.59 1.97
N GLY A 352 -1.12 9.64 0.81
CA GLY A 352 -1.76 9.58 -0.51
C GLY A 352 -2.39 8.22 -0.82
N GLY A 353 -2.60 7.37 0.21
CA GLY A 353 -3.10 6.01 0.16
C GLY A 353 -4.53 5.86 -0.38
N PRO A 354 -5.19 4.73 -0.14
CA PRO A 354 -6.47 4.40 -0.79
C PRO A 354 -7.53 5.47 -0.55
N GLY A 355 -8.31 5.79 -1.59
CA GLY A 355 -9.50 6.66 -1.52
C GLY A 355 -9.35 8.07 -2.08
N ILE A 356 -8.15 8.60 -2.34
CA ILE A 356 -8.02 9.93 -2.94
C ILE A 356 -7.87 9.86 -4.47
N THR A 357 -8.35 10.93 -5.14
CA THR A 357 -8.27 11.09 -6.59
C THR A 357 -7.61 12.44 -6.89
N LEU A 358 -6.58 12.45 -7.73
CA LEU A 358 -5.75 13.62 -8.05
C LEU A 358 -5.63 13.81 -9.56
N THR A 359 -6.74 13.64 -10.29
CA THR A 359 -6.79 13.64 -11.76
C THR A 359 -6.61 15.01 -12.40
N SER A 360 -6.66 16.11 -11.65
CA SER A 360 -6.22 17.43 -12.16
C SER A 360 -4.70 17.48 -12.40
N GLY A 361 -3.93 16.63 -11.71
CA GLY A 361 -2.50 16.47 -11.94
C GLY A 361 -2.20 15.65 -13.18
N CYS A 362 -1.10 15.98 -13.86
CA CYS A 362 -0.57 15.19 -14.96
C CYS A 362 0.95 14.96 -14.85
N GLU A 363 1.62 15.63 -13.92
CA GLU A 363 3.03 15.46 -13.63
C GLU A 363 3.20 14.86 -12.24
N THR A 364 3.72 13.63 -12.17
CA THR A 364 3.92 12.88 -10.92
C THR A 364 5.39 12.81 -10.59
N HIS A 365 5.77 13.30 -9.41
CA HIS A 365 7.16 13.37 -8.96
C HIS A 365 7.39 12.46 -7.76
N PHE A 366 8.39 11.58 -7.82
CA PHE A 366 8.84 10.77 -6.69
C PHE A 366 10.21 11.26 -6.22
N LEU A 367 10.25 11.95 -5.08
CA LEU A 367 11.52 12.33 -4.43
C LEU A 367 12.31 11.10 -3.98
N ASP A 368 11.60 10.04 -3.60
CA ASP A 368 12.11 8.71 -3.34
C ASP A 368 11.05 7.65 -3.63
N ARG A 369 11.48 6.43 -3.95
CA ARG A 369 10.58 5.30 -4.23
C ARG A 369 10.45 4.40 -3.01
N HIS A 370 9.29 3.78 -2.85
CA HIS A 370 9.09 2.74 -1.86
C HIS A 370 9.72 1.42 -2.35
N TRP A 371 10.28 0.62 -1.42
CA TRP A 371 10.88 -0.71 -1.70
C TRP A 371 9.89 -1.70 -2.34
N VAL A 372 8.60 -1.52 -2.05
CA VAL A 372 7.52 -2.34 -2.55
C VAL A 372 6.91 -1.66 -3.77
N PRO A 373 7.09 -2.23 -4.99
CA PRO A 373 6.67 -1.60 -6.25
C PRO A 373 5.18 -1.24 -6.28
N SER A 374 4.35 -2.10 -5.71
CA SER A 374 2.90 -1.90 -5.69
C SER A 374 2.48 -0.62 -4.95
N ARG A 375 3.25 -0.15 -3.95
CA ARG A 375 3.00 1.12 -3.26
C ARG A 375 3.26 2.31 -4.17
N ASN A 376 4.31 2.23 -4.98
CA ASN A 376 4.60 3.25 -6.00
C ASN A 376 3.49 3.27 -7.07
N ALA A 377 3.10 2.10 -7.58
CA ALA A 377 2.02 1.98 -8.55
C ALA A 377 0.67 2.50 -7.99
N GLN A 378 0.36 2.21 -6.72
CA GLN A 378 -0.82 2.77 -6.06
C GLN A 378 -0.80 4.29 -6.01
N ALA A 379 0.36 4.91 -5.73
CA ALA A 379 0.52 6.36 -5.75
C ALA A 379 0.33 6.93 -7.17
N GLU A 380 0.94 6.32 -8.19
CA GLU A 380 0.76 6.71 -9.60
C GLU A 380 -0.71 6.64 -10.02
N HIS A 381 -1.44 5.60 -9.63
CA HIS A 381 -2.87 5.43 -9.92
C HIS A 381 -3.80 6.40 -9.17
N ARG A 382 -3.30 7.35 -8.37
CA ARG A 382 -4.09 8.50 -7.89
C ARG A 382 -4.25 9.56 -8.94
N VAL A 383 -3.27 9.66 -9.85
CA VAL A 383 -3.23 10.60 -10.96
C VAL A 383 -3.72 9.93 -12.24
N ASP A 384 -3.19 8.75 -12.55
CA ASP A 384 -3.52 7.94 -13.73
C ASP A 384 -4.71 7.01 -13.42
N ARG A 385 -5.93 7.54 -13.53
CA ARG A 385 -7.18 6.80 -13.28
C ARG A 385 -8.38 7.41 -14.01
N ILE A 386 -9.52 6.76 -13.93
CA ILE A 386 -10.80 7.24 -14.49
C ILE A 386 -11.06 8.69 -14.05
N GLY A 387 -11.31 9.55 -15.04
CA GLY A 387 -11.42 10.99 -14.86
C GLY A 387 -10.17 11.77 -15.24
N GLN A 388 -9.09 11.11 -15.57
CA GLN A 388 -7.90 11.74 -16.16
C GLN A 388 -8.19 12.13 -17.63
N THR A 389 -7.89 13.37 -17.98
CA THR A 389 -8.08 13.93 -19.34
C THR A 389 -6.80 14.31 -20.03
N LYS A 390 -5.67 14.26 -19.33
CA LYS A 390 -4.33 14.66 -19.84
C LYS A 390 -3.35 13.49 -19.81
N PRO A 391 -2.39 13.41 -20.75
CA PRO A 391 -1.29 12.47 -20.63
C PRO A 391 -0.53 12.63 -19.32
N VAL A 392 -0.26 11.51 -18.62
CA VAL A 392 0.44 11.53 -17.33
C VAL A 392 1.91 11.18 -17.52
N ARG A 393 2.80 11.94 -16.89
CA ARG A 393 4.23 11.67 -16.84
C ARG A 393 4.70 11.43 -15.40
N VAL A 394 5.62 10.48 -15.26
CA VAL A 394 6.26 10.16 -13.97
C VAL A 394 7.72 10.62 -14.00
N HIS A 395 8.17 11.30 -12.94
CA HIS A 395 9.53 11.76 -12.71
C HIS A 395 10.09 11.08 -11.47
N ASN A 396 11.17 10.33 -11.61
CA ASN A 396 11.91 9.71 -10.51
C ASN A 396 13.21 10.47 -10.28
N TYR A 397 13.45 10.91 -9.06
CA TYR A 397 14.69 11.59 -8.67
C TYR A 397 15.62 10.60 -7.97
N ILE A 398 16.82 10.44 -8.51
CA ILE A 398 17.85 9.53 -7.98
C ILE A 398 19.10 10.35 -7.68
N THR A 399 19.60 10.24 -6.45
CA THR A 399 20.94 10.73 -6.11
C THR A 399 21.93 9.65 -6.52
N GLU A 400 22.88 10.02 -7.38
CA GLU A 400 23.90 9.11 -7.89
C GLU A 400 24.76 8.53 -6.75
N GLU A 401 25.27 7.32 -6.93
CA GLU A 401 26.14 6.58 -5.98
C GLU A 401 25.56 6.44 -4.57
N SER A 402 24.22 6.47 -4.45
CA SER A 402 23.50 6.41 -3.19
C SER A 402 22.65 5.14 -3.05
N VAL A 403 22.01 5.00 -1.88
CA VAL A 403 21.03 3.94 -1.63
C VAL A 403 19.80 4.04 -2.53
N ASP A 404 19.52 5.19 -3.13
CA ASP A 404 18.38 5.36 -4.04
C ASP A 404 18.48 4.49 -5.28
N GLN A 405 19.67 4.40 -5.88
CA GLN A 405 19.89 3.54 -7.04
C GLN A 405 19.57 2.08 -6.68
N TYR A 406 20.03 1.63 -5.52
CA TYR A 406 19.75 0.27 -5.05
C TYR A 406 18.25 0.02 -4.81
N VAL A 407 17.54 0.99 -4.20
CA VAL A 407 16.08 0.91 -4.01
C VAL A 407 15.36 0.86 -5.35
N TYR A 408 15.78 1.68 -6.30
CA TYR A 408 15.22 1.72 -7.65
C TYR A 408 15.40 0.39 -8.37
N ASP A 409 16.62 -0.15 -8.39
CA ASP A 409 16.95 -1.41 -9.07
C ASP A 409 16.18 -2.60 -8.48
N ILE A 410 16.05 -2.69 -7.15
CA ILE A 410 15.23 -3.70 -6.49
C ILE A 410 13.76 -3.56 -6.88
N SER A 411 13.25 -2.33 -6.88
CA SER A 411 11.84 -2.05 -7.22
C SER A 411 11.55 -2.45 -8.67
N GLU A 412 12.42 -2.12 -9.62
CA GLU A 412 12.27 -2.48 -11.03
C GLU A 412 12.32 -4.01 -11.24
N ARG A 413 13.26 -4.70 -10.59
CA ARG A 413 13.35 -6.16 -10.66
C ARG A 413 12.07 -6.83 -10.14
N ARG A 414 11.57 -6.42 -8.99
CA ARG A 414 10.32 -6.95 -8.42
C ARG A 414 9.11 -6.68 -9.30
N GLU A 415 9.05 -5.52 -9.93
CA GLU A 415 7.96 -5.19 -10.86
C GLU A 415 8.04 -6.07 -12.12
N GLN A 416 9.23 -6.39 -12.62
CA GLN A 416 9.42 -7.29 -13.74
C GLN A 416 8.98 -8.73 -13.41
N ASP A 417 9.36 -9.26 -12.25
CA ASP A 417 8.94 -10.59 -11.78
C ASP A 417 7.41 -10.68 -11.65
N LYS A 418 6.80 -9.63 -11.12
CA LYS A 418 5.35 -9.51 -11.02
C LYS A 418 4.68 -9.48 -12.40
N LYS A 419 5.20 -8.71 -13.36
CA LYS A 419 4.64 -8.64 -14.72
C LYS A 419 4.66 -10.00 -15.39
N GLU A 420 5.78 -10.72 -15.32
CA GLU A 420 5.92 -12.08 -15.89
C GLU A 420 4.85 -13.03 -15.34
N PHE A 421 4.65 -13.06 -14.02
CA PHE A 421 3.61 -13.85 -13.38
C PHE A 421 2.20 -13.43 -13.82
N MET A 422 1.92 -12.13 -13.86
CA MET A 422 0.59 -11.61 -14.21
C MET A 422 0.25 -11.85 -15.69
N GLU A 423 1.23 -11.85 -16.59
CA GLU A 423 1.05 -12.24 -17.99
C GLU A 423 0.75 -13.73 -18.11
N ALA A 424 1.46 -14.59 -17.36
CA ALA A 424 1.15 -16.00 -17.29
C ALA A 424 -0.29 -16.23 -16.79
N LEU A 425 -0.71 -15.54 -15.73
CA LEU A 425 -2.05 -15.65 -15.16
C LEU A 425 -3.16 -15.24 -16.16
N LYS A 426 -2.96 -14.17 -16.94
CA LYS A 426 -3.91 -13.72 -17.97
C LYS A 426 -4.28 -14.82 -18.98
N ARG A 427 -3.36 -15.76 -19.27
CA ARG A 427 -3.61 -16.86 -20.21
C ARG A 427 -4.64 -17.87 -19.69
N PHE A 428 -4.84 -17.93 -18.37
CA PHE A 428 -5.75 -18.86 -17.70
C PHE A 428 -7.05 -18.20 -17.19
N LEU A 429 -7.14 -16.87 -17.24
CA LEU A 429 -8.33 -16.11 -16.81
C LEU A 429 -9.29 -15.76 -17.96
N LYS A 430 -8.99 -16.19 -19.19
CA LYS A 430 -9.82 -15.93 -20.38
C LYS A 430 -10.98 -16.90 -20.51
#